data_746fb152c1b0943936e068c66252a22d
#
_entry.id   746fb152c1b0943936e068c66252a22d
#
_cell.length_a   1.000
_cell.length_b   1.000
_cell.length_c   1.000
_cell.angle_alpha   90.00
_cell.angle_beta   90.00
_cell.angle_gamma   90.00
#
_symmetry.space_group_name_H-M   'P 1'
#
loop_
_entity.id
_entity.type
_entity.pdbx_description
1 polymer ?
#
loop_
_entity_poly.entity_id
_entity_poly.type
_entity_poly.pdbx_seq_one_letter_code
_entity_poly.pdbx_strand_id
1 'polypeptide(L)'
;MVYVENKPGVLTRVASLFRRRAFNIDSLTVGRTEKPEVSRMTITVDADRDQARRIEANLYKLVNVLLVENITNQPAIIRDLAMIRVAATHDARSHVLELAAVFRARVIDVSPESLTIEITGAEDKIDGLLEVLRPYGVLEMVRTGIVAMRRGSKSNDAASATENTAPGSADSSSANDDVSYSV
;
A
#
# COMPACT_ATOMS: atom_id res chain seq x y z
N MET A 1 5.54 2.21 0.88
CA MET A 1 5.01 0.82 0.87
C MET A 1 5.90 -0.05 1.73
N VAL A 2 5.32 -0.99 2.48
CA VAL A 2 6.06 -1.90 3.36
C VAL A 2 5.56 -3.32 3.12
N TYR A 3 6.45 -4.21 2.75
CA TYR A 3 6.17 -5.63 2.60
C TYR A 3 6.59 -6.34 3.89
N VAL A 4 5.69 -7.13 4.43
CA VAL A 4 5.87 -7.79 5.72
C VAL A 4 5.44 -9.25 5.66
N GLU A 5 5.96 -10.08 6.55
CA GLU A 5 5.40 -11.42 6.76
C GLU A 5 3.93 -11.33 7.16
N ASN A 6 3.09 -12.17 6.57
CA ASN A 6 1.67 -12.27 6.91
C ASN A 6 1.47 -13.09 8.19
N LYS A 7 1.85 -12.52 9.33
CA LYS A 7 1.79 -13.15 10.65
C LYS A 7 1.03 -12.27 11.65
N PRO A 8 0.36 -12.87 12.65
CA PRO A 8 -0.28 -12.12 13.72
C PRO A 8 0.69 -11.17 14.44
N GLY A 9 0.21 -9.99 14.80
CA GLY A 9 0.97 -9.00 15.55
C GLY A 9 1.94 -8.14 14.74
N VAL A 10 2.16 -8.41 13.45
CA VAL A 10 3.07 -7.60 12.62
C VAL A 10 2.56 -6.17 12.47
N LEU A 11 1.28 -5.98 12.16
CA LEU A 11 0.66 -4.66 12.09
C LEU A 11 0.83 -3.88 13.41
N THR A 12 0.62 -4.55 14.54
CA THR A 12 0.78 -3.93 15.87
C THR A 12 2.22 -3.47 16.10
N ARG A 13 3.22 -4.22 15.66
CA ARG A 13 4.64 -3.84 15.76
C ARG A 13 4.95 -2.60 14.92
N VAL A 14 4.46 -2.56 13.68
CA VAL A 14 4.60 -1.40 12.79
C VAL A 14 3.93 -0.18 13.42
N ALA A 15 2.65 -0.26 13.81
CA ALA A 15 1.93 0.83 14.44
C ALA A 15 2.60 1.32 15.74
N SER A 16 3.12 0.40 16.57
CA SER A 16 3.86 0.74 17.79
C SER A 16 5.18 1.47 17.50
N LEU A 17 5.83 1.19 16.38
CA LEU A 17 7.03 1.92 15.95
C LEU A 17 6.69 3.37 15.65
N PHE A 18 5.64 3.64 14.86
CA PHE A 18 5.19 4.99 14.54
C PHE A 18 4.82 5.76 15.81
N ARG A 19 4.03 5.14 16.71
CA ARG A 19 3.65 5.73 17.99
C ARG A 19 4.88 6.12 18.84
N ARG A 20 5.85 5.22 19.00
CA ARG A 20 7.06 5.47 19.81
C ARG A 20 7.94 6.58 19.25
N ARG A 21 7.85 6.84 17.96
CA ARG A 21 8.62 7.87 17.26
C ARG A 21 7.82 9.15 17.03
N ALA A 22 6.59 9.21 17.56
CA ALA A 22 5.67 10.35 17.43
C ALA A 22 5.39 10.75 15.96
N PHE A 23 5.39 9.77 15.03
CA PHE A 23 4.92 9.98 13.68
C PHE A 23 3.42 9.73 13.59
N ASN A 24 2.70 10.71 13.05
CA ASN A 24 1.29 10.51 12.73
C ASN A 24 1.15 9.67 11.46
N ILE A 25 0.17 8.76 11.45
CA ILE A 25 -0.22 8.01 10.27
C ILE A 25 -1.52 8.63 9.75
N ASP A 26 -1.47 9.20 8.55
CA ASP A 26 -2.64 9.81 7.91
C ASP A 26 -3.54 8.75 7.26
N SER A 27 -2.90 7.76 6.65
CA SER A 27 -3.61 6.62 6.03
C SER A 27 -2.78 5.34 6.16
N LEU A 28 -3.47 4.24 6.46
CA LEU A 28 -2.88 2.91 6.56
C LEU A 28 -3.79 1.89 5.91
N THR A 29 -3.33 1.30 4.84
CA THR A 29 -4.02 0.20 4.16
C THR A 29 -3.15 -1.05 4.21
N VAL A 30 -3.75 -2.16 4.57
CA VAL A 30 -3.07 -3.46 4.68
C VAL A 30 -3.82 -4.49 3.85
N GLY A 31 -3.11 -5.22 3.02
CA GLY A 31 -3.68 -6.28 2.20
C GLY A 31 -2.69 -7.42 1.97
N ARG A 32 -3.22 -8.57 1.59
CA ARG A 32 -2.40 -9.69 1.11
C ARG A 32 -1.83 -9.37 -0.26
N THR A 33 -0.66 -9.91 -0.55
CA THR A 33 -0.09 -9.89 -1.91
C THR A 33 -0.48 -11.17 -2.67
N GLU A 34 0.03 -11.33 -3.88
CA GLU A 34 -0.05 -12.58 -4.65
C GLU A 34 0.65 -13.75 -3.93
N LYS A 35 1.52 -13.47 -2.97
CA LYS A 35 2.18 -14.46 -2.10
C LYS A 35 1.42 -14.53 -0.77
N PRO A 36 0.80 -15.67 -0.42
CA PRO A 36 -0.05 -15.78 0.78
C PRO A 36 0.67 -15.46 2.10
N GLU A 37 1.97 -15.69 2.15
CA GLU A 37 2.83 -15.44 3.31
C GLU A 37 3.29 -13.98 3.44
N VAL A 38 3.00 -13.14 2.44
CA VAL A 38 3.40 -11.73 2.41
C VAL A 38 2.18 -10.81 2.43
N SER A 39 2.18 -9.84 3.33
CA SER A 39 1.25 -8.73 3.32
C SER A 39 1.94 -7.44 2.91
N ARG A 40 1.22 -6.57 2.24
CA ARG A 40 1.67 -5.24 1.87
C ARG A 40 0.88 -4.18 2.61
N MET A 41 1.61 -3.22 3.17
CA MET A 41 1.04 -2.03 3.79
C MET A 41 1.37 -0.81 2.94
N THR A 42 0.38 0.02 2.67
CA THR A 42 0.58 1.38 2.17
C THR A 42 0.36 2.33 3.34
N ILE A 43 1.38 3.11 3.68
CA ILE A 43 1.37 4.03 4.82
C ILE A 43 1.64 5.42 4.29
N THR A 44 0.76 6.36 4.57
CA THR A 44 0.97 7.79 4.32
C THR A 44 1.22 8.51 5.63
N VAL A 45 2.19 9.40 5.60
CA VAL A 45 2.59 10.20 6.75
C VAL A 45 2.93 11.61 6.28
N ASP A 46 2.60 12.61 7.06
CA ASP A 46 3.11 13.95 6.87
C ASP A 46 4.53 14.00 7.47
N ALA A 47 5.54 14.00 6.60
CA ALA A 47 6.93 13.91 7.00
C ALA A 47 7.85 14.55 5.95
N ASP A 48 8.85 15.26 6.41
CA ASP A 48 9.92 15.74 5.55
C ASP A 48 10.83 14.58 5.07
N ARG A 49 11.76 14.91 4.17
CA ARG A 49 12.66 13.91 3.55
C ARG A 49 13.52 13.15 4.58
N ASP A 50 13.98 13.84 5.60
CA ASP A 50 14.86 13.24 6.62
C ASP A 50 14.06 12.38 7.60
N GLN A 51 12.85 12.81 7.94
CA GLN A 51 11.89 12.01 8.70
C GLN A 51 11.50 10.74 7.94
N ALA A 52 11.21 10.84 6.63
CA ALA A 52 10.90 9.69 5.79
C ALA A 52 12.05 8.66 5.78
N ARG A 53 13.30 9.10 5.65
CA ARG A 53 14.49 8.23 5.76
C ARG A 53 14.61 7.54 7.12
N ARG A 54 14.31 8.29 8.21
CA ARG A 54 14.31 7.74 9.57
C ARG A 54 13.22 6.70 9.76
N ILE A 55 12.02 6.93 9.20
CA ILE A 55 10.92 5.96 9.22
C ILE A 55 11.35 4.67 8.51
N GLU A 56 11.88 4.76 7.30
CA GLU A 56 12.37 3.63 6.52
C GLU A 56 13.43 2.83 7.29
N ALA A 57 14.47 3.49 7.81
CA ALA A 57 15.53 2.86 8.60
C ALA A 57 15.01 2.18 9.88
N ASN A 58 13.98 2.74 10.51
CA ASN A 58 13.38 2.14 11.69
C ASN A 58 12.47 0.95 11.35
N LEU A 59 11.78 0.97 10.21
CA LEU A 59 10.98 -0.15 9.73
C LEU A 59 11.84 -1.38 9.48
N TYR A 60 13.03 -1.22 8.89
CA TYR A 60 13.96 -2.32 8.67
C TYR A 60 14.52 -2.96 9.96
N LYS A 61 14.34 -2.33 11.11
CA LYS A 61 14.69 -2.94 12.42
C LYS A 61 13.65 -3.97 12.90
N LEU A 62 12.49 -4.04 12.27
CA LEU A 62 11.47 -5.02 12.60
C LEU A 62 11.73 -6.31 11.82
N VAL A 63 11.90 -7.42 12.53
CA VAL A 63 12.26 -8.72 11.97
C VAL A 63 11.28 -9.19 10.87
N ASN A 64 10.01 -8.80 10.98
CA ASN A 64 8.97 -9.21 10.03
C ASN A 64 8.87 -8.29 8.79
N VAL A 65 9.68 -7.25 8.69
CA VAL A 65 9.71 -6.36 7.52
C VAL A 65 10.65 -6.94 6.47
N LEU A 66 10.11 -7.23 5.29
CA LEU A 66 10.82 -7.83 4.17
C LEU A 66 11.40 -6.76 3.24
N LEU A 67 10.62 -5.72 2.97
CA LEU A 67 11.01 -4.63 2.06
C LEU A 67 10.27 -3.35 2.43
N VAL A 68 10.96 -2.23 2.35
CA VAL A 68 10.37 -0.89 2.45
C VAL A 68 10.69 -0.12 1.17
N GLU A 69 9.66 0.45 0.55
CA GLU A 69 9.81 1.27 -0.64
C GLU A 69 9.20 2.65 -0.41
N ASN A 70 10.00 3.68 -0.51
CA ASN A 70 9.52 5.05 -0.56
C ASN A 70 9.17 5.41 -2.00
N ILE A 71 7.88 5.61 -2.28
CA ILE A 71 7.37 5.92 -3.62
C ILE A 71 6.92 7.38 -3.77
N THR A 72 7.15 8.23 -2.78
CA THR A 72 6.66 9.62 -2.73
C THR A 72 6.98 10.40 -3.99
N ASN A 73 8.20 10.26 -4.50
CA ASN A 73 8.68 10.98 -5.69
C ASN A 73 8.87 10.05 -6.90
N GLN A 74 8.16 8.93 -6.94
CA GLN A 74 8.27 7.97 -8.04
C GLN A 74 6.95 7.89 -8.82
N PRO A 75 6.99 7.61 -10.12
CA PRO A 75 5.77 7.37 -10.88
C PRO A 75 4.98 6.22 -10.25
N ALA A 76 3.81 6.54 -9.70
CA ALA A 76 2.96 5.58 -9.02
C ALA A 76 1.50 5.68 -9.47
N ILE A 77 0.78 4.59 -9.37
CA ILE A 77 -0.68 4.55 -9.45
C ILE A 77 -1.18 4.60 -8.02
N ILE A 78 -1.92 5.64 -7.69
CA ILE A 78 -2.51 5.84 -6.36
C ILE A 78 -4.01 5.76 -6.51
N ARG A 79 -4.66 5.02 -5.63
CA ARG A 79 -6.12 4.89 -5.56
C ARG A 79 -6.59 4.86 -4.12
N ASP A 80 -7.72 5.50 -3.93
CA ASP A 80 -8.52 5.42 -2.73
C ASP A 80 -9.96 5.12 -3.17
N LEU A 81 -10.73 4.42 -2.36
CA LEU A 81 -12.15 4.18 -2.56
C LEU A 81 -12.90 4.89 -1.45
N ALA A 82 -13.91 5.66 -1.83
CA ALA A 82 -14.83 6.26 -0.88
C ALA A 82 -16.28 5.84 -1.16
N MET A 83 -17.04 5.66 -0.09
CA MET A 83 -18.49 5.55 -0.12
C MET A 83 -19.07 6.76 0.61
N ILE A 84 -19.93 7.49 -0.07
CA ILE A 84 -20.52 8.75 0.41
C ILE A 84 -22.03 8.60 0.38
N ARG A 85 -22.67 8.69 1.54
CA ARG A 85 -24.12 8.80 1.66
C ARG A 85 -24.49 10.26 1.71
N VAL A 86 -25.33 10.68 0.79
CA VAL A 86 -25.78 12.07 0.66
C VAL A 86 -27.30 12.12 0.73
N ALA A 87 -27.84 13.15 1.36
CA ALA A 87 -29.28 13.40 1.35
C ALA A 87 -29.71 13.71 -0.10
N ALA A 88 -30.79 13.06 -0.53
CA ALA A 88 -31.30 13.17 -1.88
C ALA A 88 -32.83 13.12 -1.86
N THR A 89 -33.45 14.25 -1.48
CA THR A 89 -34.88 14.45 -1.64
C THR A 89 -35.28 14.37 -3.11
N HIS A 90 -36.56 14.27 -3.40
CA HIS A 90 -37.07 14.11 -4.76
C HIS A 90 -36.49 15.15 -5.71
N ASP A 91 -36.43 16.43 -5.32
CA ASP A 91 -35.98 17.55 -6.14
C ASP A 91 -34.45 17.58 -6.33
N ALA A 92 -33.69 17.16 -5.33
CA ALA A 92 -32.22 17.15 -5.36
C ALA A 92 -31.63 15.91 -6.05
N ARG A 93 -32.41 14.86 -6.17
CA ARG A 93 -31.93 13.54 -6.61
C ARG A 93 -31.31 13.56 -7.99
N SER A 94 -31.96 14.21 -8.96
CA SER A 94 -31.44 14.32 -10.34
C SER A 94 -30.09 15.01 -10.39
N HIS A 95 -29.92 16.11 -9.67
CA HIS A 95 -28.66 16.84 -9.60
C HIS A 95 -27.54 16.01 -8.95
N VAL A 96 -27.84 15.26 -7.89
CA VAL A 96 -26.86 14.38 -7.24
C VAL A 96 -26.43 13.25 -8.19
N LEU A 97 -27.35 12.69 -8.97
CA LEU A 97 -27.04 11.67 -9.99
C LEU A 97 -26.17 12.25 -11.12
N GLU A 98 -26.45 13.46 -11.58
CA GLU A 98 -25.65 14.15 -12.60
C GLU A 98 -24.21 14.41 -12.09
N LEU A 99 -24.06 14.88 -10.86
CA LEU A 99 -22.75 15.08 -10.24
C LEU A 99 -21.99 13.75 -10.12
N ALA A 100 -22.64 12.69 -9.68
CA ALA A 100 -22.01 11.37 -9.63
C ALA A 100 -21.51 10.92 -11.02
N ALA A 101 -22.29 11.15 -12.07
CA ALA A 101 -21.91 10.83 -13.45
C ALA A 101 -20.71 11.65 -13.94
N VAL A 102 -20.65 12.95 -13.66
CA VAL A 102 -19.54 13.83 -14.02
C VAL A 102 -18.21 13.32 -13.42
N PHE A 103 -18.23 12.91 -12.15
CA PHE A 103 -17.06 12.35 -11.47
C PHE A 103 -16.80 10.88 -11.80
N ARG A 104 -17.62 10.26 -12.68
CA ARG A 104 -17.57 8.80 -12.99
C ARG A 104 -17.65 7.97 -11.71
N ALA A 105 -18.48 8.41 -10.79
CA ALA A 105 -18.83 7.67 -9.58
C ALA A 105 -20.06 6.79 -9.84
N ARG A 106 -20.27 5.79 -9.02
CA ARG A 106 -21.41 4.86 -9.14
C ARG A 106 -22.36 5.03 -7.97
N VAL A 107 -23.64 5.10 -8.25
CA VAL A 107 -24.65 4.96 -7.20
C VAL A 107 -24.82 3.48 -6.90
N ILE A 108 -24.58 3.09 -5.65
CA ILE A 108 -24.61 1.70 -5.19
C ILE A 108 -25.81 1.38 -4.30
N ASP A 109 -26.45 2.43 -3.76
CA ASP A 109 -27.69 2.31 -2.98
C ASP A 109 -28.58 3.52 -3.21
N VAL A 110 -29.90 3.27 -3.28
CA VAL A 110 -30.94 4.29 -3.49
C VAL A 110 -32.02 4.09 -2.45
N SER A 111 -32.22 5.11 -1.60
CA SER A 111 -33.27 5.15 -0.59
C SER A 111 -34.20 6.35 -0.86
N PRO A 112 -35.42 6.44 -0.27
CA PRO A 112 -36.32 7.56 -0.49
C PRO A 112 -35.68 8.93 -0.21
N GLU A 113 -34.85 9.05 0.84
CA GLU A 113 -34.27 10.29 1.33
C GLU A 113 -32.77 10.42 1.09
N SER A 114 -32.11 9.39 0.54
CA SER A 114 -30.66 9.40 0.36
C SER A 114 -30.17 8.54 -0.82
N LEU A 115 -28.95 8.84 -1.27
CA LEU A 115 -28.19 8.04 -2.22
C LEU A 115 -26.82 7.69 -1.59
N THR A 116 -26.34 6.46 -1.85
CA THR A 116 -24.97 6.10 -1.53
C THR A 116 -24.16 5.99 -2.81
N ILE A 117 -23.09 6.77 -2.88
CA ILE A 117 -22.24 6.92 -4.05
C ILE A 117 -20.87 6.31 -3.74
N GLU A 118 -20.43 5.41 -4.59
CA GLU A 118 -19.06 4.86 -4.58
C GLU A 118 -18.20 5.58 -5.60
N ILE A 119 -17.01 6.00 -5.18
CA ILE A 119 -16.03 6.59 -6.07
C ILE A 119 -14.64 6.01 -5.80
N THR A 120 -13.90 5.76 -6.87
CA THR A 120 -12.48 5.37 -6.81
C THR A 120 -11.64 6.35 -7.59
N GLY A 121 -10.55 6.81 -7.02
CA GLY A 121 -9.67 7.78 -7.66
C GLY A 121 -8.46 8.16 -6.85
N ALA A 122 -7.78 9.22 -7.26
CA ALA A 122 -6.84 9.95 -6.45
C ALA A 122 -7.61 10.82 -5.44
N GLU A 123 -6.93 11.25 -4.41
CA GLU A 123 -7.54 11.97 -3.28
C GLU A 123 -8.27 13.23 -3.72
N ASP A 124 -7.64 14.04 -4.57
CA ASP A 124 -8.19 15.25 -5.15
C ASP A 124 -9.53 15.03 -5.88
N LYS A 125 -9.66 13.91 -6.58
CA LYS A 125 -10.92 13.55 -7.26
C LYS A 125 -12.03 13.26 -6.25
N ILE A 126 -11.72 12.56 -5.17
CA ILE A 126 -12.70 12.20 -4.13
C ILE A 126 -13.11 13.45 -3.34
N ASP A 127 -12.15 14.28 -2.98
CA ASP A 127 -12.40 15.54 -2.27
C ASP A 127 -13.19 16.53 -3.12
N GLY A 128 -12.92 16.60 -4.44
CA GLY A 128 -13.71 17.38 -5.37
C GLY A 128 -15.17 16.93 -5.44
N LEU A 129 -15.45 15.62 -5.47
CA LEU A 129 -16.83 15.12 -5.39
C LEU A 129 -17.46 15.47 -4.04
N LEU A 130 -16.72 15.28 -2.95
CA LEU A 130 -17.22 15.59 -1.61
C LEU A 130 -17.61 17.07 -1.47
N GLU A 131 -16.80 17.98 -2.03
CA GLU A 131 -17.06 19.41 -2.00
C GLU A 131 -18.37 19.79 -2.71
N VAL A 132 -18.61 19.26 -3.91
CA VAL A 132 -19.84 19.53 -4.65
C VAL A 132 -21.08 18.84 -4.06
N LEU A 133 -20.90 17.78 -3.27
CA LEU A 133 -22.00 17.10 -2.57
C LEU A 133 -22.36 17.75 -1.23
N ARG A 134 -21.47 18.54 -0.62
CA ARG A 134 -21.73 19.20 0.68
C ARG A 134 -23.03 20.01 0.74
N PRO A 135 -23.40 20.81 -0.29
CA PRO A 135 -24.65 21.59 -0.26
C PRO A 135 -25.92 20.73 -0.15
N TYR A 136 -25.87 19.47 -0.61
CA TYR A 136 -26.99 18.54 -0.54
C TYR A 136 -27.10 17.83 0.82
N GLY A 137 -26.06 17.91 1.65
CA GLY A 137 -25.99 17.27 2.96
C GLY A 137 -25.35 15.90 2.90
N VAL A 138 -24.04 15.85 3.18
CA VAL A 138 -23.32 14.58 3.36
C VAL A 138 -23.69 14.00 4.73
N LEU A 139 -24.30 12.83 4.73
CA LEU A 139 -24.77 12.14 5.93
C LEU A 139 -23.69 11.25 6.55
N GLU A 140 -22.93 10.58 5.70
CA GLU A 140 -21.90 9.64 6.13
C GLU A 140 -20.85 9.47 5.01
N MET A 141 -19.61 9.27 5.39
CA MET A 141 -18.54 8.94 4.48
C MET A 141 -17.60 7.91 5.08
N VAL A 142 -17.19 6.94 4.26
CA VAL A 142 -16.17 5.95 4.58
C VAL A 142 -15.12 5.94 3.47
N ARG A 143 -13.84 5.88 3.85
CA ARG A 143 -12.71 5.75 2.91
C ARG A 143 -11.86 4.54 3.28
N THR A 144 -11.32 3.86 2.28
CA THR A 144 -10.39 2.74 2.51
C THR A 144 -9.01 3.22 2.96
N GLY A 145 -8.65 4.43 2.59
CA GLY A 145 -7.28 4.90 2.59
C GLY A 145 -6.55 4.52 1.30
N ILE A 146 -5.35 5.06 1.16
CA ILE A 146 -4.58 4.99 -0.08
C ILE A 146 -3.99 3.59 -0.28
N VAL A 147 -4.23 3.02 -1.47
CA VAL A 147 -3.41 1.94 -2.05
C VAL A 147 -2.56 2.51 -3.17
N ALA A 148 -1.31 2.09 -3.23
CA ALA A 148 -0.37 2.58 -4.22
C ALA A 148 0.42 1.45 -4.87
N MET A 149 0.80 1.62 -6.13
CA MET A 149 1.64 0.71 -6.88
C MET A 149 2.58 1.50 -7.78
N ARG A 150 3.85 1.12 -7.85
CA ARG A 150 4.80 1.75 -8.80
C ARG A 150 4.34 1.51 -10.22
N ARG A 151 4.46 2.54 -11.04
CA ARG A 151 4.11 2.46 -12.46
C ARG A 151 5.27 1.83 -13.23
N GLY A 152 4.97 0.81 -14.06
CA GLY A 152 5.97 0.17 -14.92
C GLY A 152 7.09 -0.57 -14.21
N SER A 153 6.96 -0.91 -12.91
CA SER A 153 7.91 -1.78 -12.23
C SER A 153 7.74 -3.22 -12.72
N LYS A 154 8.85 -3.84 -13.18
CA LYS A 154 8.90 -5.30 -13.25
C LYS A 154 8.61 -5.83 -11.85
N SER A 155 7.86 -6.93 -11.73
CA SER A 155 7.60 -7.59 -10.45
C SER A 155 8.91 -7.72 -9.67
N ASN A 156 8.95 -7.21 -8.44
CA ASN A 156 10.11 -7.37 -7.58
C ASN A 156 10.20 -8.84 -7.19
N ASP A 157 11.03 -9.60 -7.90
CA ASP A 157 11.50 -10.93 -7.48
C ASP A 157 12.47 -10.83 -6.27
N ALA A 158 12.28 -9.87 -5.38
CA ALA A 158 13.10 -9.67 -4.19
C ALA A 158 12.91 -10.76 -3.11
N ALA A 159 12.10 -11.78 -3.37
CA ALA A 159 11.92 -12.91 -2.44
C ALA A 159 12.66 -14.19 -2.88
N SER A 160 13.38 -14.17 -4.01
CA SER A 160 14.13 -15.35 -4.49
C SER A 160 15.64 -15.33 -4.19
N ALA A 161 16.14 -14.33 -3.44
CA ALA A 161 17.59 -14.20 -3.19
C ALA A 161 18.07 -14.88 -1.90
N THR A 162 17.30 -15.75 -1.26
CA THR A 162 17.72 -16.43 -0.03
C THR A 162 17.88 -17.95 -0.17
N GLU A 163 17.82 -18.49 -1.38
CA GLU A 163 18.21 -19.88 -1.61
C GLU A 163 19.33 -19.96 -2.66
N ASN A 164 20.58 -19.76 -2.27
CA ASN A 164 21.76 -20.43 -2.82
C ASN A 164 23.04 -19.84 -2.24
N THR A 165 23.38 -20.23 -1.04
CA THR A 165 24.78 -20.36 -0.59
C THR A 165 24.85 -21.47 0.44
N ALA A 166 24.79 -22.72 -0.04
CA ALA A 166 25.38 -23.83 0.69
C ALA A 166 26.85 -23.94 0.21
N PRO A 167 27.82 -23.93 1.10
CA PRO A 167 29.19 -24.22 0.72
C PRO A 167 29.29 -25.71 0.40
N GLY A 168 29.60 -26.03 -0.85
CA GLY A 168 29.97 -27.38 -1.30
C GLY A 168 31.17 -27.88 -0.52
N SER A 169 30.99 -29.01 0.14
CA SER A 169 32.01 -29.81 0.77
C SER A 169 33.09 -30.18 -0.23
N ALA A 170 34.31 -29.86 0.13
CA ALA A 170 35.52 -30.43 -0.49
C ALA A 170 35.54 -31.92 -0.19
N ASP A 171 35.58 -32.72 -1.24
CA ASP A 171 35.95 -34.14 -1.13
C ASP A 171 37.33 -34.33 -1.73
N SER A 172 38.19 -34.86 -0.90
CA SER A 172 39.54 -35.25 -1.19
C SER A 172 39.55 -36.67 -1.80
N SER A 173 40.14 -36.85 -2.95
CA SER A 173 40.66 -38.16 -3.29
C SER A 173 42.00 -38.04 -4.08
N SER A 174 42.97 -38.61 -3.48
CA SER A 174 44.32 -38.98 -3.88
C SER A 174 44.39 -39.79 -5.17
N ALA A 175 45.45 -39.58 -5.95
CA ALA A 175 46.34 -40.62 -6.48
C ALA A 175 47.35 -39.95 -7.42
N ASN A 176 48.57 -40.00 -7.02
CA ASN A 176 49.74 -40.76 -7.53
C ASN A 176 49.90 -40.84 -9.05
N ASP A 177 50.97 -40.37 -9.54
CA ASP A 177 52.10 -41.03 -10.13
C ASP A 177 52.88 -40.07 -11.06
N ASP A 178 54.05 -39.80 -10.70
CA ASP A 178 55.36 -40.33 -11.20
C ASP A 178 55.90 -39.74 -12.49
N VAL A 179 57.19 -39.38 -12.36
CA VAL A 179 58.34 -39.54 -13.32
C VAL A 179 58.60 -38.37 -14.28
N SER A 180 59.59 -37.64 -14.04
CA SER A 180 61.06 -37.70 -14.32
C SER A 180 61.55 -36.81 -15.52
N TYR A 181 62.65 -36.09 -15.18
CA TYR A 181 63.87 -35.74 -15.95
C TYR A 181 63.81 -34.86 -17.23
N SER A 182 64.55 -33.86 -17.19
CA SER A 182 65.89 -33.48 -17.71
C SER A 182 65.80 -32.37 -18.77
N VAL A 183 66.47 -31.34 -18.76
CA VAL A 183 67.84 -30.84 -18.78
C VAL A 183 67.81 -29.37 -18.45
#